data_bae3be4917ecd99012b6be438d429316
#
_entry.id   bae3be4917ecd99012b6be438d429316
#
_cell.length_a   1.000
_cell.length_b   1.000
_cell.length_c   1.000
_cell.angle_alpha   90.00
_cell.angle_beta   90.00
_cell.angle_gamma   90.00
#
_symmetry.space_group_name_H-M   'P 1'
#
loop_
_entity.id
_entity.type
_entity.pdbx_description
1 polymer ?
#
loop_
_entity_poly.entity_id
_entity_poly.type
_entity_poly.pdbx_seq_one_letter_code
_entity_poly.pdbx_strand_id
1 'polypeptide(L)'
;MNSMKPYESFIHLSRYSRFLDDKGRRETWGETVDRLVGFWMNRVGDKLTDAEYAELRDAIYNREVMPSMRAMWSAGPALEQNHFRGYNCSFAAVDHPRVFDEILFILMAGTGVGFSAEAKYVNKLPIINDIFRKTERVIAIEDSAEGWAKGLRKLIADLYMGNEHEWDYSKIRPEGARLKTMGGRASGPEPLMDLFDFVTKTFKKAAGRKLRPIEVHDLICKIAEVVVVGGVRRSALISLSDLGDPEVRDCKSGRWWETEPQRALANNSAAYESKPSMAVFMDEWVALMKSGSGERGIVSRYGLQEMAPDRS
;
A
#
# COMPACT_ATOMS: atom_id res chain seq x y z
N MET A 1 12.63 -39.06 -4.89
CA MET A 1 12.67 -37.63 -4.44
C MET A 1 12.63 -36.75 -5.67
N ASN A 2 11.57 -35.97 -5.84
CA ASN A 2 11.44 -35.09 -6.99
C ASN A 2 12.30 -33.85 -6.74
N SER A 3 13.58 -33.87 -7.17
CA SER A 3 14.48 -32.74 -6.98
C SER A 3 13.94 -31.53 -7.72
N MET A 4 14.01 -30.36 -7.10
CA MET A 4 13.61 -29.10 -7.75
C MET A 4 14.53 -28.85 -8.97
N LYS A 5 13.93 -28.48 -10.10
CA LYS A 5 14.68 -28.02 -11.26
C LYS A 5 15.44 -26.72 -10.92
N PRO A 6 16.54 -26.41 -11.63
CA PRO A 6 17.33 -25.20 -11.34
C PRO A 6 16.51 -23.91 -11.27
N TYR A 7 15.55 -23.73 -12.18
CA TYR A 7 14.67 -22.57 -12.19
C TYR A 7 13.71 -22.54 -11.00
N GLU A 8 13.14 -23.69 -10.60
CA GLU A 8 12.29 -23.80 -9.42
C GLU A 8 13.08 -23.45 -8.14
N SER A 9 14.33 -23.95 -8.05
CA SER A 9 15.23 -23.62 -6.93
C SER A 9 15.54 -22.12 -6.89
N PHE A 10 15.79 -21.48 -8.03
CA PHE A 10 16.00 -20.04 -8.11
C PHE A 10 14.77 -19.26 -7.63
N ILE A 11 13.57 -19.64 -8.11
CA ILE A 11 12.31 -19.01 -7.68
C ILE A 11 12.09 -19.20 -6.17
N HIS A 12 12.28 -20.41 -5.65
CA HIS A 12 12.17 -20.67 -4.22
C HIS A 12 13.12 -19.77 -3.42
N LEU A 13 14.41 -19.78 -3.74
CA LEU A 13 15.42 -19.01 -3.00
C LEU A 13 15.19 -17.50 -3.08
N SER A 14 14.70 -17.00 -4.23
CA SER A 14 14.51 -15.57 -4.44
C SER A 14 13.17 -15.02 -3.91
N ARG A 15 12.13 -15.87 -3.78
CA ARG A 15 10.76 -15.42 -3.51
C ARG A 15 10.11 -15.99 -2.26
N TYR A 16 10.46 -17.21 -1.84
CA TYR A 16 9.76 -17.95 -0.79
C TYR A 16 10.60 -18.16 0.46
N SER A 17 11.91 -18.42 0.28
CA SER A 17 12.78 -18.80 1.40
C SER A 17 13.19 -17.60 2.26
N ARG A 18 13.26 -17.83 3.57
CA ARG A 18 13.83 -16.87 4.53
C ARG A 18 15.30 -17.14 4.74
N PHE A 19 16.04 -16.10 5.13
CA PHE A 19 17.41 -16.28 5.59
C PHE A 19 17.41 -16.68 7.07
N LEU A 20 18.09 -17.76 7.36
CA LEU A 20 18.29 -18.29 8.70
C LEU A 20 19.64 -17.76 9.23
N ASP A 21 19.58 -16.82 10.17
CA ASP A 21 20.79 -16.16 10.69
C ASP A 21 21.68 -17.14 11.47
N ASP A 22 21.09 -18.08 12.18
CA ASP A 22 21.76 -19.16 12.94
C ASP A 22 22.52 -20.15 12.04
N LYS A 23 22.04 -20.34 10.81
CA LYS A 23 22.63 -21.27 9.83
C LYS A 23 23.45 -20.57 8.75
N GLY A 24 23.44 -19.25 8.67
CA GLY A 24 24.14 -18.45 7.65
C GLY A 24 23.67 -18.73 6.21
N ARG A 25 22.45 -19.26 6.03
CA ARG A 25 21.89 -19.62 4.72
C ARG A 25 20.39 -19.36 4.63
N ARG A 26 19.86 -19.46 3.43
CA ARG A 26 18.40 -19.48 3.23
C ARG A 26 17.80 -20.86 3.55
N GLU A 27 16.50 -20.87 3.84
CA GLU A 27 15.71 -22.08 4.02
C GLU A 27 15.80 -22.99 2.78
N THR A 28 15.81 -24.29 3.04
CA THR A 28 15.49 -25.31 2.03
C THR A 28 13.99 -25.31 1.73
N TRP A 29 13.58 -25.95 0.64
CA TRP A 29 12.15 -26.10 0.32
C TRP A 29 11.37 -26.77 1.47
N GLY A 30 11.91 -27.86 2.02
CA GLY A 30 11.28 -28.51 3.17
C GLY A 30 11.11 -27.58 4.35
N GLU A 31 12.15 -26.83 4.74
CA GLU A 31 12.08 -25.88 5.86
C GLU A 31 11.04 -24.76 5.60
N THR A 32 10.88 -24.31 4.35
CA THR A 32 9.84 -23.34 3.98
C THR A 32 8.43 -23.92 4.16
N VAL A 33 8.22 -25.18 3.71
CA VAL A 33 6.94 -25.88 3.85
C VAL A 33 6.63 -26.16 5.32
N ASP A 34 7.61 -26.66 6.06
CA ASP A 34 7.46 -26.98 7.49
C ASP A 34 7.11 -25.73 8.31
N ARG A 35 7.72 -24.58 8.02
CA ARG A 35 7.39 -23.30 8.65
C ARG A 35 5.94 -22.87 8.37
N LEU A 36 5.49 -23.02 7.12
CA LEU A 36 4.11 -22.66 6.73
C LEU A 36 3.09 -23.56 7.43
N VAL A 37 3.28 -24.87 7.35
CA VAL A 37 2.34 -25.83 7.95
C VAL A 37 2.34 -25.69 9.47
N GLY A 38 3.52 -25.55 10.11
CA GLY A 38 3.61 -25.29 11.53
C GLY A 38 2.91 -23.99 11.97
N PHE A 39 2.98 -22.95 11.16
CA PHE A 39 2.21 -21.72 11.39
C PHE A 39 0.69 -22.00 11.36
N TRP A 40 0.21 -22.79 10.40
CA TRP A 40 -1.21 -23.14 10.32
C TRP A 40 -1.65 -24.03 11.49
N MET A 41 -0.86 -25.04 11.85
CA MET A 41 -1.13 -25.88 13.02
C MET A 41 -1.34 -25.03 14.29
N ASN A 42 -0.49 -24.02 14.48
CA ASN A 42 -0.62 -23.11 15.63
C ASN A 42 -1.86 -22.20 15.57
N ARG A 43 -2.41 -21.94 14.39
CA ARG A 43 -3.54 -21.02 14.19
C ARG A 43 -4.89 -21.71 14.02
N VAL A 44 -4.91 -22.82 13.34
CA VAL A 44 -6.12 -23.61 13.06
C VAL A 44 -6.38 -24.64 14.17
N GLY A 45 -5.29 -25.10 14.82
CA GLY A 45 -5.36 -26.02 15.95
C GLY A 45 -5.99 -27.34 15.58
N ASP A 46 -6.90 -27.81 16.42
CA ASP A 46 -7.60 -29.07 16.32
C ASP A 46 -8.72 -29.15 15.29
N LYS A 47 -8.91 -28.11 14.47
CA LYS A 47 -9.85 -28.12 13.34
C LYS A 47 -9.44 -29.06 12.22
N LEU A 48 -8.16 -29.43 12.16
CA LEU A 48 -7.61 -30.46 11.29
C LEU A 48 -6.89 -31.48 12.14
N THR A 49 -6.93 -32.73 11.72
CA THR A 49 -6.18 -33.83 12.34
C THR A 49 -4.71 -33.81 11.94
N ASP A 50 -3.85 -34.46 12.70
CA ASP A 50 -2.43 -34.60 12.35
C ASP A 50 -2.22 -35.26 10.98
N ALA A 51 -3.10 -36.19 10.59
CA ALA A 51 -3.06 -36.83 9.28
C ALA A 51 -3.35 -35.86 8.16
N GLU A 52 -4.35 -34.97 8.31
CA GLU A 52 -4.68 -33.94 7.34
C GLU A 52 -3.56 -32.89 7.21
N TYR A 53 -2.91 -32.53 8.32
CA TYR A 53 -1.73 -31.66 8.26
C TYR A 53 -0.56 -32.34 7.53
N ALA A 54 -0.35 -33.62 7.73
CA ALA A 54 0.70 -34.37 7.03
C ALA A 54 0.40 -34.48 5.54
N GLU A 55 -0.84 -34.77 5.14
CA GLU A 55 -1.27 -34.80 3.75
C GLU A 55 -1.07 -33.42 3.08
N LEU A 56 -1.51 -32.35 3.74
CA LEU A 56 -1.34 -30.98 3.26
C LEU A 56 0.14 -30.61 3.08
N ARG A 57 0.98 -30.99 4.06
CA ARG A 57 2.43 -30.81 3.98
C ARG A 57 3.04 -31.51 2.79
N ASP A 58 2.67 -32.77 2.59
CA ASP A 58 3.22 -33.58 1.51
C ASP A 58 2.75 -33.11 0.13
N ALA A 59 1.49 -32.71 -0.02
CA ALA A 59 0.97 -32.13 -1.25
C ALA A 59 1.71 -30.82 -1.62
N ILE A 60 2.00 -29.95 -0.63
CA ILE A 60 2.79 -28.73 -0.87
C ILE A 60 4.25 -29.09 -1.16
N TYR A 61 4.85 -30.00 -0.39
CA TYR A 61 6.23 -30.41 -0.58
C TYR A 61 6.48 -31.01 -1.95
N ASN A 62 5.55 -31.82 -2.45
CA ASN A 62 5.59 -32.43 -3.78
C ASN A 62 5.19 -31.44 -4.90
N ARG A 63 4.71 -30.23 -4.52
CA ARG A 63 4.23 -29.19 -5.44
C ARG A 63 2.98 -29.60 -6.24
N GLU A 64 2.16 -30.47 -5.67
CA GLU A 64 0.85 -30.82 -6.21
C GLU A 64 -0.12 -29.64 -6.04
N VAL A 65 0.01 -28.93 -4.92
CA VAL A 65 -0.66 -27.64 -4.66
C VAL A 65 0.35 -26.58 -4.25
N MET A 66 0.09 -25.33 -4.65
CA MET A 66 0.93 -24.18 -4.31
C MET A 66 0.10 -23.15 -3.53
N PRO A 67 0.38 -22.94 -2.24
CA PRO A 67 -0.20 -21.87 -1.47
C PRO A 67 0.21 -20.50 -2.00
N SER A 68 -0.50 -19.45 -1.55
CA SER A 68 -0.10 -18.06 -1.83
C SER A 68 1.37 -17.84 -1.50
N MET A 69 2.11 -17.26 -2.46
CA MET A 69 3.51 -16.85 -2.26
C MET A 69 3.64 -15.98 -0.99
N ARG A 70 2.67 -15.12 -0.76
CA ARG A 70 2.62 -14.22 0.38
C ARG A 70 2.50 -14.99 1.70
N ALA A 71 1.62 -15.99 1.76
CA ALA A 71 1.48 -16.86 2.93
C ALA A 71 2.77 -17.65 3.18
N MET A 72 3.34 -18.25 2.14
CA MET A 72 4.58 -19.02 2.25
C MET A 72 5.77 -18.17 2.72
N TRP A 73 5.90 -16.94 2.18
CA TRP A 73 7.00 -16.06 2.54
C TRP A 73 6.85 -15.46 3.94
N SER A 74 5.62 -15.09 4.36
CA SER A 74 5.36 -14.33 5.59
C SER A 74 4.93 -15.14 6.79
N ALA A 75 4.59 -16.46 6.63
CA ALA A 75 4.19 -17.33 7.73
C ALA A 75 5.20 -17.31 8.90
N GLY A 76 4.71 -17.30 10.13
CA GLY A 76 5.48 -17.14 11.37
C GLY A 76 5.47 -15.68 11.88
N PRO A 77 6.55 -15.19 12.52
CA PRO A 77 6.55 -13.92 13.26
C PRO A 77 6.05 -12.71 12.50
N ALA A 78 6.24 -12.67 11.17
CA ALA A 78 5.78 -11.55 10.36
C ALA A 78 4.25 -11.49 10.29
N LEU A 79 3.55 -12.62 10.08
CA LEU A 79 2.08 -12.70 10.10
C LEU A 79 1.52 -12.61 11.51
N GLU A 80 2.22 -13.08 12.51
CA GLU A 80 1.82 -12.97 13.92
C GLU A 80 1.78 -11.50 14.36
N GLN A 81 2.78 -10.73 13.96
CA GLN A 81 2.84 -9.30 14.22
C GLN A 81 1.75 -8.51 13.49
N ASN A 82 1.52 -8.84 12.21
CA ASN A 82 0.63 -8.05 11.36
C ASN A 82 0.01 -8.93 10.27
N HIS A 83 -1.28 -9.20 10.41
CA HIS A 83 -2.04 -10.05 9.49
C HIS A 83 -2.17 -9.45 8.09
N PHE A 84 -2.10 -8.12 7.91
CA PHE A 84 -2.10 -7.48 6.59
C PHE A 84 -0.99 -7.98 5.69
N ARG A 85 0.11 -8.45 6.24
CA ARG A 85 1.21 -9.06 5.49
C ARG A 85 0.83 -10.33 4.72
N GLY A 86 -0.29 -10.94 5.05
CA GLY A 86 -0.85 -12.10 4.33
C GLY A 86 -1.67 -11.72 3.09
N TYR A 87 -2.09 -10.46 2.97
CA TYR A 87 -2.93 -10.00 1.86
C TYR A 87 -2.10 -9.35 0.76
N ASN A 88 -2.46 -9.61 -0.50
CA ASN A 88 -1.81 -8.98 -1.65
C ASN A 88 -2.37 -7.60 -1.95
N CYS A 89 -3.68 -7.43 -1.81
CA CYS A 89 -4.41 -6.23 -2.20
C CYS A 89 -5.43 -5.84 -1.13
N SER A 90 -5.72 -4.55 -1.08
CA SER A 90 -6.75 -3.94 -0.24
C SER A 90 -7.42 -2.80 -0.99
N PHE A 91 -8.49 -2.28 -0.44
CA PHE A 91 -9.18 -1.10 -0.97
C PHE A 91 -9.57 -0.16 0.18
N ALA A 92 -9.49 1.15 -0.07
CA ALA A 92 -9.91 2.18 0.87
C ALA A 92 -10.64 3.32 0.14
N ALA A 93 -11.81 3.71 0.63
CA ALA A 93 -12.44 4.97 0.22
C ALA A 93 -11.87 6.12 1.05
N VAL A 94 -11.54 7.24 0.40
CA VAL A 94 -10.94 8.40 1.10
C VAL A 94 -12.06 9.30 1.63
N ASP A 95 -12.71 8.89 2.70
CA ASP A 95 -13.87 9.56 3.26
C ASP A 95 -13.69 10.03 4.72
N HIS A 96 -12.54 9.77 5.32
CA HIS A 96 -12.17 10.27 6.65
C HIS A 96 -10.65 10.48 6.77
N PRO A 97 -10.18 11.37 7.68
CA PRO A 97 -8.76 11.74 7.77
C PRO A 97 -7.80 10.59 8.09
N ARG A 98 -8.28 9.55 8.78
CA ARG A 98 -7.44 8.42 9.17
C ARG A 98 -7.05 7.51 8.02
N VAL A 99 -7.73 7.57 6.90
CA VAL A 99 -7.43 6.73 5.73
C VAL A 99 -5.99 6.90 5.25
N PHE A 100 -5.40 8.08 5.40
CA PHE A 100 -4.01 8.34 4.99
C PHE A 100 -3.00 7.54 5.82
N ASP A 101 -3.15 7.49 7.13
CA ASP A 101 -2.26 6.70 8.00
C ASP A 101 -2.52 5.19 7.87
N GLU A 102 -3.76 4.80 7.63
CA GLU A 102 -4.13 3.41 7.35
C GLU A 102 -3.51 2.91 6.05
N ILE A 103 -3.54 3.72 4.97
CA ILE A 103 -2.89 3.40 3.70
C ILE A 103 -1.37 3.26 3.89
N LEU A 104 -0.72 4.19 4.60
CA LEU A 104 0.70 4.08 4.90
C LEU A 104 1.02 2.76 5.60
N PHE A 105 0.26 2.41 6.64
CA PHE A 105 0.46 1.18 7.40
C PHE A 105 0.27 -0.09 6.55
N ILE A 106 -0.77 -0.13 5.72
CA ILE A 106 -1.06 -1.24 4.81
C ILE A 106 0.05 -1.40 3.77
N LEU A 107 0.49 -0.31 3.16
CA LEU A 107 1.59 -0.31 2.19
C LEU A 107 2.91 -0.77 2.83
N MET A 108 3.22 -0.33 4.06
CA MET A 108 4.39 -0.79 4.81
C MET A 108 4.33 -2.28 5.18
N ALA A 109 3.12 -2.85 5.28
CA ALA A 109 2.94 -4.30 5.37
C ALA A 109 3.19 -5.02 4.04
N GLY A 110 3.40 -4.27 2.95
CA GLY A 110 3.67 -4.76 1.61
C GLY A 110 2.40 -5.15 0.84
N THR A 111 1.23 -4.73 1.26
CA THR A 111 -0.06 -4.95 0.59
C THR A 111 -0.32 -3.79 -0.36
N GLY A 112 -0.71 -4.07 -1.61
CA GLY A 112 -1.13 -3.05 -2.57
C GLY A 112 -2.47 -2.43 -2.16
N VAL A 113 -2.68 -1.15 -2.48
CA VAL A 113 -3.90 -0.43 -2.11
C VAL A 113 -4.58 0.16 -3.33
N GLY A 114 -5.82 -0.27 -3.58
CA GLY A 114 -6.75 0.50 -4.39
C GLY A 114 -7.39 1.57 -3.50
N PHE A 115 -7.46 2.79 -3.97
CA PHE A 115 -8.13 3.85 -3.23
C PHE A 115 -9.09 4.64 -4.11
N SER A 116 -10.17 5.13 -3.52
CA SER A 116 -11.10 6.01 -4.21
C SER A 116 -10.91 7.45 -3.77
N ALA A 117 -10.48 8.29 -4.72
CA ALA A 117 -10.46 9.74 -4.63
C ALA A 117 -11.69 10.37 -5.33
N GLU A 118 -12.79 9.61 -5.49
CA GLU A 118 -14.02 10.13 -6.07
C GLU A 118 -14.64 11.20 -5.16
N ALA A 119 -15.23 12.22 -5.76
CA ALA A 119 -15.81 13.37 -5.05
C ALA A 119 -16.83 12.97 -3.96
N LYS A 120 -17.60 11.89 -4.20
CA LYS A 120 -18.58 11.37 -3.22
C LYS A 120 -17.96 10.94 -1.89
N TYR A 121 -16.68 10.55 -1.88
CA TYR A 121 -15.91 10.21 -0.69
C TYR A 121 -15.12 11.42 -0.17
N VAL A 122 -14.32 12.05 -1.04
CA VAL A 122 -13.46 13.18 -0.67
C VAL A 122 -14.25 14.33 -0.05
N ASN A 123 -15.48 14.57 -0.52
CA ASN A 123 -16.37 15.59 0.05
C ASN A 123 -16.81 15.30 1.49
N LYS A 124 -16.57 14.11 2.06
CA LYS A 124 -16.81 13.81 3.47
C LYS A 124 -15.65 14.24 4.38
N LEU A 125 -14.48 14.52 3.81
CA LEU A 125 -13.34 15.05 4.56
C LEU A 125 -13.70 16.42 5.17
N PRO A 126 -13.17 16.74 6.37
CA PRO A 126 -13.41 18.02 7.01
C PRO A 126 -12.81 19.18 6.20
N ILE A 127 -13.30 20.38 6.49
CA ILE A 127 -12.67 21.62 6.03
C ILE A 127 -11.37 21.80 6.81
N ILE A 128 -10.31 22.16 6.10
CA ILE A 128 -9.01 22.47 6.70
C ILE A 128 -9.07 23.85 7.34
N ASN A 129 -8.45 23.99 8.51
CA ASN A 129 -8.37 25.27 9.19
C ASN A 129 -7.70 26.32 8.27
N ASP A 130 -8.20 27.56 8.31
CA ASP A 130 -7.67 28.68 7.54
C ASP A 130 -6.42 29.32 8.17
N ILE A 131 -6.20 29.09 9.47
CA ILE A 131 -5.08 29.64 10.23
C ILE A 131 -4.23 28.50 10.77
N PHE A 132 -2.92 28.56 10.49
CA PHE A 132 -1.93 27.64 11.04
C PHE A 132 -1.04 28.33 12.08
N ARG A 133 -0.88 27.70 13.24
CA ARG A 133 -0.10 28.23 14.36
C ARG A 133 1.01 27.24 14.74
N LYS A 134 2.23 27.73 14.75
CA LYS A 134 3.35 26.93 15.29
C LYS A 134 3.19 26.77 16.79
N THR A 135 3.45 25.58 17.27
CA THR A 135 3.45 25.25 18.68
C THR A 135 4.89 24.95 19.14
N GLU A 136 5.17 25.09 20.42
CA GLU A 136 6.49 24.74 21.00
C GLU A 136 6.67 23.23 21.20
N ARG A 137 5.69 22.41 20.82
CA ARG A 137 5.71 20.97 21.05
C ARG A 137 6.54 20.27 20.00
N VAL A 138 7.54 19.50 20.45
CA VAL A 138 8.32 18.56 19.62
C VAL A 138 7.74 17.15 19.79
N ILE A 139 7.48 16.46 18.67
CA ILE A 139 6.88 15.12 18.66
C ILE A 139 7.90 14.14 18.09
N ALA A 140 8.32 13.18 18.92
CA ALA A 140 9.25 12.12 18.51
C ALA A 140 8.52 11.02 17.74
N ILE A 141 9.12 10.55 16.65
CA ILE A 141 8.63 9.45 15.81
C ILE A 141 9.34 8.16 16.22
N GLU A 142 8.57 7.13 16.51
CA GLU A 142 9.11 5.80 16.83
C GLU A 142 9.55 5.06 15.56
N ASP A 143 10.66 4.31 15.64
CA ASP A 143 11.25 3.55 14.53
C ASP A 143 10.50 2.23 14.27
N SER A 144 9.25 2.35 13.82
CA SER A 144 8.38 1.23 13.47
C SER A 144 7.31 1.66 12.45
N ALA A 145 6.71 0.70 11.74
CA ALA A 145 5.60 0.97 10.82
C ALA A 145 4.42 1.63 11.55
N GLU A 146 4.13 1.17 12.75
CA GLU A 146 3.11 1.74 13.63
C GLU A 146 3.46 3.16 14.07
N GLY A 147 4.74 3.41 14.39
CA GLY A 147 5.24 4.73 14.77
C GLY A 147 5.11 5.74 13.64
N TRP A 148 5.47 5.37 12.43
CA TRP A 148 5.34 6.21 11.24
C TRP A 148 3.86 6.51 10.92
N ALA A 149 3.01 5.50 10.95
CA ALA A 149 1.56 5.69 10.75
C ALA A 149 0.95 6.59 11.83
N LYS A 150 1.32 6.40 13.12
CA LYS A 150 0.88 7.28 14.22
C LYS A 150 1.36 8.72 14.03
N GLY A 151 2.61 8.91 13.56
CA GLY A 151 3.16 10.22 13.24
C GLY A 151 2.34 10.92 12.15
N LEU A 152 2.08 10.24 11.03
CA LEU A 152 1.26 10.78 9.95
C LEU A 152 -0.16 11.10 10.41
N ARG A 153 -0.79 10.22 11.20
CA ARG A 153 -2.11 10.47 11.81
C ARG A 153 -2.11 11.76 12.62
N LYS A 154 -1.10 11.91 13.48
CA LYS A 154 -0.97 13.09 14.34
C LYS A 154 -0.78 14.35 13.52
N LEU A 155 0.09 14.33 12.51
CA LEU A 155 0.31 15.45 11.60
C LEU A 155 -0.99 15.90 10.94
N ILE A 156 -1.73 14.97 10.32
CA ILE A 156 -2.98 15.27 9.61
C ILE A 156 -4.04 15.83 10.57
N ALA A 157 -4.18 15.21 11.75
CA ALA A 157 -5.13 15.68 12.75
C ALA A 157 -4.80 17.10 13.23
N ASP A 158 -3.54 17.40 13.47
CA ASP A 158 -3.09 18.72 13.90
C ASP A 158 -3.27 19.78 12.82
N LEU A 159 -2.98 19.44 11.55
CA LEU A 159 -3.20 20.35 10.42
C LEU A 159 -4.68 20.67 10.21
N TYR A 160 -5.58 19.71 10.40
CA TYR A 160 -7.03 19.99 10.40
C TYR A 160 -7.43 20.96 11.50
N MET A 161 -6.77 20.91 12.66
CA MET A 161 -6.99 21.84 13.78
C MET A 161 -6.21 23.17 13.65
N GLY A 162 -5.37 23.31 12.63
CA GLY A 162 -4.51 24.49 12.43
C GLY A 162 -3.28 24.53 13.34
N ASN A 163 -2.81 23.39 13.84
CA ASN A 163 -1.60 23.31 14.65
C ASN A 163 -0.42 22.75 13.83
N GLU A 164 0.75 23.37 13.99
CA GLU A 164 2.02 22.89 13.45
C GLU A 164 2.97 22.56 14.60
N HIS A 165 3.54 21.35 14.55
CA HIS A 165 4.54 20.91 15.52
C HIS A 165 5.90 20.71 14.87
N GLU A 166 6.93 20.72 15.66
CA GLU A 166 8.24 20.21 15.26
C GLU A 166 8.30 18.70 15.45
N TRP A 167 9.06 18.03 14.59
CA TRP A 167 9.16 16.58 14.57
C TRP A 167 10.58 16.14 14.88
N ASP A 168 10.73 15.21 15.82
CA ASP A 168 12.00 14.60 16.17
C ASP A 168 12.10 13.20 15.53
N TYR A 169 12.99 13.06 14.56
CA TYR A 169 13.26 11.83 13.82
C TYR A 169 14.49 11.07 14.34
N SER A 170 15.10 11.52 15.45
CA SER A 170 16.38 11.00 15.97
C SER A 170 16.34 9.51 16.33
N LYS A 171 15.15 8.98 16.65
CA LYS A 171 14.96 7.56 16.95
C LYS A 171 14.93 6.67 15.71
N ILE A 172 14.71 7.23 14.52
CA ILE A 172 14.61 6.45 13.29
C ILE A 172 16.02 5.97 12.91
N ARG A 173 16.12 4.66 12.63
CA ARG A 173 17.40 4.04 12.22
C ARG A 173 17.94 4.68 10.94
N PRO A 174 19.26 4.76 10.79
CA PRO A 174 19.88 5.37 9.61
C PRO A 174 19.64 4.52 8.35
N GLU A 175 19.79 5.16 7.20
CA GLU A 175 19.78 4.50 5.91
C GLU A 175 20.75 3.31 5.86
N GLY A 176 20.35 2.24 5.17
CA GLY A 176 21.14 1.04 5.00
C GLY A 176 21.09 0.04 6.16
N ALA A 177 20.52 0.38 7.31
CA ALA A 177 20.35 -0.54 8.43
C ALA A 177 19.48 -1.74 8.03
N ARG A 178 19.83 -2.97 8.49
CA ARG A 178 19.12 -4.20 8.13
C ARG A 178 17.73 -4.27 8.75
N LEU A 179 16.73 -4.59 7.94
CA LEU A 179 15.36 -4.84 8.40
C LEU A 179 15.21 -6.33 8.77
N LYS A 180 15.12 -6.64 10.07
CA LYS A 180 15.12 -8.02 10.58
C LYS A 180 13.84 -8.79 10.23
N THR A 181 12.67 -8.14 10.26
CA THR A 181 11.36 -8.82 10.11
C THR A 181 10.99 -9.07 8.66
N MET A 182 11.22 -8.08 7.78
CA MET A 182 10.79 -8.11 6.38
C MET A 182 11.95 -8.37 5.42
N GLY A 183 13.20 -8.31 5.90
CA GLY A 183 14.38 -8.27 5.03
C GLY A 183 14.50 -6.94 4.28
N GLY A 184 15.63 -6.70 3.66
CA GLY A 184 15.94 -5.42 3.01
C GLY A 184 16.68 -4.46 3.95
N ARG A 185 16.78 -3.21 3.54
CA ARG A 185 17.49 -2.15 4.23
C ARG A 185 16.59 -0.96 4.50
N ALA A 186 16.83 -0.25 5.59
CA ALA A 186 16.10 0.96 5.96
C ALA A 186 16.43 2.12 5.02
N SER A 187 15.48 3.02 4.82
CA SER A 187 15.64 4.25 4.03
C SER A 187 16.21 5.43 4.80
N GLY A 188 16.31 5.31 6.13
CA GLY A 188 16.56 6.50 6.96
C GLY A 188 15.28 7.32 7.20
N PRO A 189 15.40 8.47 7.89
CA PRO A 189 14.27 9.36 8.19
C PRO A 189 13.84 10.25 7.02
N GLU A 190 14.72 10.53 6.05
CA GLU A 190 14.54 11.53 5.00
C GLU A 190 13.22 11.36 4.22
N PRO A 191 12.82 10.15 3.77
CA PRO A 191 11.57 10.00 3.04
C PRO A 191 10.33 10.37 3.87
N LEU A 192 10.37 10.12 5.18
CA LEU A 192 9.28 10.51 6.07
C LEU A 192 9.24 12.02 6.31
N MET A 193 10.39 12.65 6.40
CA MET A 193 10.51 14.11 6.49
C MET A 193 9.92 14.77 5.24
N ASP A 194 10.28 14.29 4.05
CA ASP A 194 9.77 14.78 2.78
C ASP A 194 8.24 14.59 2.67
N LEU A 195 7.71 13.46 3.18
CA LEU A 195 6.26 13.25 3.24
C LEU A 195 5.59 14.28 4.15
N PHE A 196 6.12 14.53 5.35
CA PHE A 196 5.52 15.45 6.31
C PHE A 196 5.52 16.88 5.77
N ASP A 197 6.60 17.27 5.11
CA ASP A 197 6.70 18.57 4.42
C ASP A 197 5.68 18.68 3.28
N PHE A 198 5.54 17.65 2.46
CA PHE A 198 4.59 17.62 1.36
C PHE A 198 3.14 17.72 1.86
N VAL A 199 2.79 16.94 2.90
CA VAL A 199 1.47 17.00 3.54
C VAL A 199 1.19 18.39 4.07
N THR A 200 2.12 18.97 4.82
CA THR A 200 1.99 20.31 5.41
C THR A 200 1.79 21.38 4.33
N LYS A 201 2.57 21.35 3.26
CA LYS A 201 2.44 22.28 2.12
C LYS A 201 1.10 22.14 1.43
N THR A 202 0.62 20.91 1.23
CA THR A 202 -0.67 20.65 0.58
C THR A 202 -1.84 21.15 1.44
N PHE A 203 -1.81 20.91 2.75
CA PHE A 203 -2.83 21.41 3.66
C PHE A 203 -2.86 22.92 3.72
N LYS A 204 -1.71 23.59 3.77
CA LYS A 204 -1.62 25.05 3.74
C LYS A 204 -2.18 25.65 2.45
N LYS A 205 -1.94 25.02 1.29
CA LYS A 205 -2.54 25.44 0.02
C LYS A 205 -4.06 25.25 0.00
N ALA A 206 -4.58 24.35 0.81
CA ALA A 206 -6.00 24.04 0.92
C ALA A 206 -6.67 24.72 2.14
N ALA A 207 -6.02 25.68 2.80
CA ALA A 207 -6.55 26.42 3.94
C ALA A 207 -7.95 26.97 3.67
N GLY A 208 -8.86 26.81 4.63
CA GLY A 208 -10.25 27.30 4.58
C GLY A 208 -11.20 26.50 3.66
N ARG A 209 -10.72 25.42 3.04
CA ARG A 209 -11.53 24.56 2.17
C ARG A 209 -11.24 23.07 2.39
N LYS A 210 -11.99 22.22 1.73
CA LYS A 210 -11.72 20.79 1.68
C LYS A 210 -10.60 20.48 0.68
N LEU A 211 -9.93 19.33 0.87
CA LEU A 211 -9.05 18.78 -0.15
C LEU A 211 -9.85 18.44 -1.41
N ARG A 212 -9.23 18.66 -2.56
CA ARG A 212 -9.75 18.24 -3.87
C ARG A 212 -9.32 16.80 -4.17
N PRO A 213 -10.04 16.08 -5.06
CA PRO A 213 -9.65 14.73 -5.50
C PRO A 213 -8.19 14.61 -5.92
N ILE A 214 -7.68 15.57 -6.69
CA ILE A 214 -6.27 15.56 -7.14
C ILE A 214 -5.28 15.75 -5.98
N GLU A 215 -5.60 16.56 -4.98
CA GLU A 215 -4.74 16.76 -3.80
C GLU A 215 -4.72 15.49 -2.94
N VAL A 216 -5.85 14.80 -2.81
CA VAL A 216 -5.92 13.48 -2.16
C VAL A 216 -5.10 12.44 -2.92
N HIS A 217 -5.22 12.39 -4.24
CA HIS A 217 -4.43 11.53 -5.11
C HIS A 217 -2.93 11.76 -4.88
N ASP A 218 -2.47 13.00 -4.92
CA ASP A 218 -1.06 13.34 -4.77
C ASP A 218 -0.52 13.03 -3.37
N LEU A 219 -1.33 13.25 -2.31
CA LEU A 219 -0.98 12.86 -0.95
C LEU A 219 -0.77 11.35 -0.82
N ILE A 220 -1.67 10.53 -1.39
CA ILE A 220 -1.55 9.06 -1.31
C ILE A 220 -0.38 8.56 -2.15
N CYS A 221 -0.14 9.16 -3.31
CA CYS A 221 1.05 8.85 -4.11
C CYS A 221 2.35 9.19 -3.33
N LYS A 222 2.39 10.31 -2.62
CA LYS A 222 3.54 10.68 -1.78
C LYS A 222 3.73 9.73 -0.59
N ILE A 223 2.63 9.26 0.02
CA ILE A 223 2.67 8.20 1.05
C ILE A 223 3.31 6.92 0.49
N ALA A 224 2.94 6.52 -0.73
CA ALA A 224 3.50 5.33 -1.36
C ALA A 224 4.99 5.47 -1.68
N GLU A 225 5.47 6.64 -2.02
CA GLU A 225 6.88 6.94 -2.29
C GLU A 225 7.76 6.58 -1.08
N VAL A 226 7.33 6.92 0.13
CA VAL A 226 8.03 6.59 1.37
C VAL A 226 8.26 5.08 1.50
N VAL A 227 7.26 4.28 1.11
CA VAL A 227 7.33 2.81 1.22
C VAL A 227 8.26 2.21 0.17
N VAL A 228 8.31 2.78 -1.04
CA VAL A 228 9.19 2.32 -2.13
C VAL A 228 10.65 2.57 -1.77
N VAL A 229 10.97 3.75 -1.31
CA VAL A 229 12.33 4.13 -0.91
C VAL A 229 12.77 3.31 0.31
N GLY A 230 11.84 2.96 1.21
CA GLY A 230 12.10 2.09 2.37
C GLY A 230 12.49 0.64 2.05
N GLY A 231 12.62 0.28 0.76
CA GLY A 231 13.18 -1.01 0.32
C GLY A 231 12.33 -2.25 0.64
N VAL A 232 11.15 -2.09 1.24
CA VAL A 232 10.29 -3.21 1.66
C VAL A 232 9.60 -3.86 0.46
N ARG A 233 9.13 -3.08 -0.49
CA ARG A 233 8.61 -3.51 -1.82
C ARG A 233 8.30 -2.31 -2.72
N ARG A 234 8.10 -2.59 -4.02
CA ARG A 234 7.44 -1.63 -4.90
C ARG A 234 6.02 -1.41 -4.40
N SER A 235 5.69 -0.19 -4.05
CA SER A 235 4.32 0.22 -3.76
C SER A 235 3.45 -0.01 -4.99
N ALA A 236 2.25 -0.57 -4.78
CA ALA A 236 1.28 -0.77 -5.85
C ALA A 236 0.01 -0.03 -5.45
N LEU A 237 -0.31 1.03 -6.19
CA LEU A 237 -1.53 1.81 -6.02
C LEU A 237 -2.40 1.75 -7.27
N ILE A 238 -3.71 1.73 -7.06
CA ILE A 238 -4.71 2.05 -8.08
C ILE A 238 -5.58 3.17 -7.54
N SER A 239 -5.62 4.30 -8.25
CA SER A 239 -6.50 5.42 -7.94
C SER A 239 -7.78 5.31 -8.75
N LEU A 240 -8.92 5.33 -8.07
CA LEU A 240 -10.23 5.48 -8.70
C LEU A 240 -10.69 6.94 -8.56
N SER A 241 -11.19 7.50 -9.66
CA SER A 241 -11.66 8.87 -9.73
C SER A 241 -12.94 8.97 -10.55
N ASP A 242 -13.66 10.08 -10.40
CA ASP A 242 -14.86 10.36 -11.18
C ASP A 242 -14.51 10.47 -12.67
N LEU A 243 -15.39 9.94 -13.52
CA LEU A 243 -15.25 10.01 -14.96
C LEU A 243 -15.14 11.48 -15.46
N GLY A 244 -15.91 12.38 -14.87
CA GLY A 244 -15.96 13.79 -15.23
C GLY A 244 -14.90 14.69 -14.56
N ASP A 245 -13.98 14.15 -13.76
CA ASP A 245 -12.93 14.95 -13.10
C ASP A 245 -11.77 15.23 -14.06
N PRO A 246 -11.63 16.47 -14.60
CA PRO A 246 -10.58 16.80 -15.54
C PRO A 246 -9.20 16.91 -14.87
N GLU A 247 -9.12 17.30 -13.57
CA GLU A 247 -7.84 17.45 -12.88
C GLU A 247 -7.16 16.09 -12.71
N VAL A 248 -7.91 15.06 -12.32
CA VAL A 248 -7.36 13.70 -12.18
C VAL A 248 -7.18 13.03 -13.53
N ARG A 249 -8.09 13.29 -14.51
CA ARG A 249 -7.95 12.75 -15.87
C ARG A 249 -6.64 13.18 -16.52
N ASP A 250 -6.32 14.46 -16.41
CA ASP A 250 -5.19 15.05 -17.11
C ASP A 250 -3.92 15.18 -16.24
N CYS A 251 -3.94 14.63 -15.01
CA CYS A 251 -2.86 14.79 -14.03
C CYS A 251 -1.51 14.19 -14.46
N LYS A 252 -1.51 13.28 -15.42
CA LYS A 252 -0.31 12.70 -16.04
C LYS A 252 -0.16 13.13 -17.51
N SER A 253 -0.57 14.34 -17.84
CA SER A 253 -0.37 14.95 -19.16
C SER A 253 0.92 15.78 -19.20
N GLY A 254 1.53 15.89 -20.36
CA GLY A 254 2.77 16.64 -20.54
C GLY A 254 3.95 16.05 -19.75
N ARG A 255 4.80 16.92 -19.23
CA ARG A 255 6.01 16.51 -18.46
C ARG A 255 5.74 16.44 -16.94
N TRP A 256 4.64 15.81 -16.55
CA TRP A 256 4.23 15.69 -15.14
C TRP A 256 5.31 15.07 -14.24
N TRP A 257 6.17 14.20 -14.76
CA TRP A 257 7.25 13.57 -14.00
C TRP A 257 8.34 14.54 -13.52
N GLU A 258 8.41 15.76 -14.10
CA GLU A 258 9.33 16.80 -13.67
C GLU A 258 8.77 17.62 -12.50
N THR A 259 7.45 17.74 -12.39
CA THR A 259 6.76 18.58 -11.39
C THR A 259 6.09 17.77 -10.28
N GLU A 260 5.55 16.60 -10.61
CA GLU A 260 4.77 15.75 -9.70
C GLU A 260 5.18 14.26 -9.85
N PRO A 261 6.48 13.93 -9.62
CA PRO A 261 7.03 12.59 -9.87
C PRO A 261 6.35 11.48 -9.05
N GLN A 262 5.80 11.79 -7.87
CA GLN A 262 5.08 10.83 -7.03
C GLN A 262 3.86 10.20 -7.73
N ARG A 263 3.27 10.87 -8.75
CA ARG A 263 2.14 10.34 -9.52
C ARG A 263 2.48 9.05 -10.28
N ALA A 264 3.77 8.77 -10.50
CA ALA A 264 4.22 7.51 -11.09
C ALA A 264 3.84 6.27 -10.25
N LEU A 265 3.52 6.43 -8.97
CA LEU A 265 3.25 5.33 -8.06
C LEU A 265 1.82 4.78 -8.12
N ALA A 266 0.88 5.50 -8.74
CA ALA A 266 -0.49 5.04 -8.91
C ALA A 266 -0.82 4.80 -10.38
N ASN A 267 -1.50 3.69 -10.68
CA ASN A 267 -2.25 3.55 -11.92
C ASN A 267 -3.61 4.24 -11.73
N ASN A 268 -4.01 5.10 -12.65
CA ASN A 268 -5.25 5.85 -12.56
C ASN A 268 -6.35 5.19 -13.37
N SER A 269 -7.56 5.13 -12.80
CA SER A 269 -8.75 4.58 -13.46
C SER A 269 -9.97 5.46 -13.21
N ALA A 270 -10.79 5.62 -14.25
CA ALA A 270 -12.11 6.23 -14.14
C ALA A 270 -13.13 5.20 -13.66
N ALA A 271 -13.91 5.54 -12.66
CA ALA A 271 -14.97 4.68 -12.12
C ALA A 271 -16.32 5.04 -12.75
N TYR A 272 -16.97 4.05 -13.35
CA TYR A 272 -18.30 4.15 -13.96
C TYR A 272 -19.34 3.54 -13.03
N GLU A 273 -20.26 4.33 -12.52
CA GLU A 273 -21.37 3.87 -11.66
C GLU A 273 -22.50 3.22 -12.48
N SER A 274 -22.64 3.61 -13.72
CA SER A 274 -23.62 3.07 -14.68
C SER A 274 -22.98 2.99 -16.07
N LYS A 275 -23.62 2.31 -17.01
CA LYS A 275 -23.17 2.29 -18.40
C LYS A 275 -23.20 3.72 -18.96
N PRO A 276 -22.06 4.31 -19.36
CA PRO A 276 -22.04 5.65 -19.91
C PRO A 276 -22.69 5.70 -21.29
N SER A 277 -23.11 6.91 -21.72
CA SER A 277 -23.43 7.12 -23.12
C SER A 277 -22.21 6.94 -24.01
N MET A 278 -22.41 6.65 -25.28
CA MET A 278 -21.31 6.50 -26.24
C MET A 278 -20.44 7.77 -26.31
N ALA A 279 -21.03 8.95 -26.26
CA ALA A 279 -20.31 10.22 -26.31
C ALA A 279 -19.34 10.33 -25.09
N VAL A 280 -19.85 10.14 -23.88
CA VAL A 280 -19.05 10.20 -22.65
C VAL A 280 -17.94 9.15 -22.66
N PHE A 281 -18.23 7.94 -23.10
CA PHE A 281 -17.22 6.89 -23.23
C PHE A 281 -16.13 7.25 -24.24
N MET A 282 -16.50 7.80 -25.39
CA MET A 282 -15.56 8.18 -26.44
C MET A 282 -14.69 9.36 -26.03
N ASP A 283 -15.20 10.32 -25.25
CA ASP A 283 -14.40 11.41 -24.71
C ASP A 283 -13.27 10.88 -23.81
N GLU A 284 -13.58 9.93 -22.93
CA GLU A 284 -12.58 9.30 -22.07
C GLU A 284 -11.60 8.44 -22.89
N TRP A 285 -12.10 7.70 -23.88
CA TRP A 285 -11.26 6.90 -24.77
C TRP A 285 -10.27 7.77 -25.57
N VAL A 286 -10.72 8.91 -26.06
CA VAL A 286 -9.86 9.86 -26.78
C VAL A 286 -8.82 10.47 -25.83
N ALA A 287 -9.20 10.79 -24.58
CA ALA A 287 -8.25 11.25 -23.57
C ALA A 287 -7.17 10.22 -23.28
N LEU A 288 -7.57 8.94 -23.11
CA LEU A 288 -6.66 7.81 -22.95
C LEU A 288 -5.68 7.67 -24.11
N MET A 289 -6.16 7.73 -25.34
CA MET A 289 -5.32 7.68 -26.55
C MET A 289 -4.32 8.83 -26.60
N LYS A 290 -4.77 10.06 -26.31
CA LYS A 290 -3.92 11.27 -26.36
C LYS A 290 -2.87 11.29 -25.25
N SER A 291 -3.14 10.68 -24.10
CA SER A 291 -2.17 10.64 -22.99
C SER A 291 -0.86 9.94 -23.36
N GLY A 292 -0.91 8.99 -24.29
CA GLY A 292 0.25 8.16 -24.67
C GLY A 292 0.78 7.26 -23.56
N SER A 293 0.19 7.31 -22.36
CA SER A 293 0.62 6.55 -21.17
C SER A 293 -0.21 5.29 -20.92
N GLY A 294 -1.33 5.11 -21.62
CA GLY A 294 -2.28 4.02 -21.36
C GLY A 294 -3.16 4.25 -20.12
N GLU A 295 -3.15 5.45 -19.56
CA GLU A 295 -3.98 5.87 -18.44
C GLU A 295 -4.97 6.99 -18.88
N ARG A 296 -6.14 7.05 -18.30
CA ARG A 296 -6.59 6.26 -17.13
C ARG A 296 -7.36 5.03 -17.63
N GLY A 297 -7.27 3.94 -16.83
CA GLY A 297 -8.02 2.73 -17.06
C GLY A 297 -9.53 2.92 -16.79
N ILE A 298 -10.32 1.90 -17.04
CA ILE A 298 -11.78 1.91 -16.90
C ILE A 298 -12.19 0.85 -15.87
N VAL A 299 -12.95 1.28 -14.84
CA VAL A 299 -13.56 0.39 -13.85
C VAL A 299 -15.08 0.55 -13.89
N SER A 300 -15.79 -0.48 -14.30
CA SER A 300 -17.25 -0.50 -14.31
C SER A 300 -17.77 -1.09 -13.00
N ARG A 301 -18.23 -0.25 -12.06
CA ARG A 301 -18.87 -0.71 -10.82
C ARG A 301 -20.16 -1.46 -11.13
N TYR A 302 -20.94 -0.94 -12.08
CA TYR A 302 -22.15 -1.61 -12.55
C TYR A 302 -21.87 -3.04 -13.05
N GLY A 303 -20.85 -3.20 -13.92
CA GLY A 303 -20.48 -4.53 -14.41
C GLY A 303 -19.98 -5.47 -13.31
N LEU A 304 -19.26 -4.94 -12.32
CA LEU A 304 -18.80 -5.73 -11.17
C LEU A 304 -19.98 -6.21 -10.30
N GLN A 305 -20.97 -5.36 -10.07
CA GLN A 305 -22.18 -5.71 -9.32
C GLN A 305 -23.00 -6.78 -10.04
N GLU A 306 -23.18 -6.65 -11.37
CA GLU A 306 -23.87 -7.64 -12.19
C GLU A 306 -23.17 -9.01 -12.19
N MET A 307 -21.83 -9.02 -12.23
CA MET A 307 -21.04 -10.26 -12.28
C MET A 307 -20.80 -10.92 -10.93
N ALA A 308 -20.88 -10.17 -9.84
CA ALA A 308 -20.62 -10.66 -8.48
C ALA A 308 -21.57 -10.00 -7.47
N PRO A 309 -22.88 -10.23 -7.55
CA PRO A 309 -23.89 -9.55 -6.72
C PRO A 309 -23.68 -9.77 -5.22
N ASP A 310 -23.18 -10.93 -4.81
CA ASP A 310 -22.94 -11.27 -3.40
C ASP A 310 -21.71 -10.59 -2.77
N ARG A 311 -20.97 -9.80 -3.54
CA ARG A 311 -19.74 -9.10 -3.10
C ARG A 311 -19.86 -7.57 -3.18
N SER A 312 -21.05 -7.08 -3.53
CA SER A 312 -21.33 -5.64 -3.69
C SER A 312 -21.70 -4.96 -2.37
#